data_190cafa22895237a908b1b027985198e
#
_entry.id   190cafa22895237a908b1b027985198e
#
_cell.length_a   1.000
_cell.length_b   1.000
_cell.length_c   1.000
_cell.angle_alpha   90.00
_cell.angle_beta   90.00
_cell.angle_gamma   90.00
#
_symmetry.space_group_name_H-M   'P 1'
#
loop_
_entity.id
_entity.type
_entity.pdbx_description
1 polymer ?
#
loop_
_entity_poly.entity_id
_entity_poly.type
_entity_poly.pdbx_seq_one_letter_code
_entity_poly.pdbx_strand_id
1 'polypeptide(L)'
;VEFLEYILLQKSNDVSLEEISCTNMAGAFVNKTLKTLQAKNKSGINIIGIKISGAKYVFNPDPELTLSRGDQLFVLGTPNQIKEFRNVLESQK
;
A
#
# COMPACT_ATOMS: atom_id res chain seq x y z
N VAL A 1 13.25 -1.94 -10.76
CA VAL A 1 13.16 -1.63 -11.38
C VAL A 1 12.63 -1.99 -12.74
N GLU A 2 13.12 -3.02 -13.39
CA GLU A 2 12.66 -3.29 -14.74
C GLU A 2 11.15 -3.50 -14.83
N PHE A 3 10.59 -4.17 -13.84
CA PHE A 3 9.16 -4.43 -13.83
C PHE A 3 8.35 -3.14 -13.74
N LEU A 4 8.74 -2.24 -12.86
CA LEU A 4 8.06 -0.96 -12.74
C LEU A 4 8.22 -0.12 -13.99
N GLU A 5 9.43 -0.12 -14.58
CA GLU A 5 9.65 0.59 -15.83
C GLU A 5 8.76 0.05 -16.92
N TYR A 6 8.65 -1.28 -17.00
CA TYR A 6 7.80 -1.90 -17.99
C TYR A 6 6.36 -1.42 -17.85
N ILE A 7 5.82 -1.42 -16.66
CA ILE A 7 4.44 -1.00 -16.43
C ILE A 7 4.24 0.47 -16.78
N LEU A 8 5.18 1.33 -16.35
CA LEU A 8 5.07 2.76 -16.62
C LEU A 8 5.19 3.07 -18.10
N LEU A 9 6.08 2.39 -18.80
CA LEU A 9 6.29 2.63 -20.21
C LEU A 9 5.15 2.08 -21.06
N GLN A 10 4.59 0.94 -20.68
CA GLN A 10 3.48 0.34 -21.41
C GLN A 10 2.18 1.08 -21.21
N LYS A 11 2.10 1.89 -20.14
CA LYS A 11 0.89 2.63 -19.81
C LYS A 11 -0.33 1.70 -19.75
N SER A 12 -0.13 0.57 -19.08
CA SER A 12 -1.20 -0.42 -18.97
C SER A 12 -2.43 0.19 -18.31
N ASN A 13 -3.61 -0.02 -18.91
CA ASN A 13 -4.85 0.41 -18.31
C ASN A 13 -5.29 -0.53 -17.19
N ASP A 14 -4.66 -1.71 -17.11
CA ASP A 14 -5.05 -2.73 -16.14
C ASP A 14 -4.35 -2.57 -14.81
N VAL A 15 -3.22 -1.85 -14.77
CA VAL A 15 -2.42 -1.74 -13.57
C VAL A 15 -2.03 -0.29 -13.34
N SER A 16 -2.17 0.17 -12.10
CA SER A 16 -1.84 1.54 -11.72
C SER A 16 -0.92 1.53 -10.51
N LEU A 17 -0.09 2.56 -10.42
CA LEU A 17 0.72 2.84 -9.24
C LEU A 17 0.04 3.99 -8.51
N GLU A 18 -0.31 3.75 -7.24
CA GLU A 18 -1.04 4.75 -6.45
C GLU A 18 -0.37 4.97 -5.10
N GLU A 19 -0.48 6.20 -4.62
CA GLU A 19 -0.06 6.54 -3.28
C GLU A 19 -1.29 6.61 -2.40
N ILE A 20 -1.32 5.86 -1.30
CA ILE A 20 -2.46 5.81 -0.40
C ILE A 20 -2.02 6.26 0.98
N SER A 21 -2.64 7.34 1.46
CA SER A 21 -2.35 7.87 2.79
C SER A 21 -2.95 6.97 3.87
N CYS A 22 -2.21 6.79 4.96
CA CYS A 22 -2.71 6.05 6.12
C CYS A 22 -3.50 6.94 7.09
N THR A 23 -3.78 8.19 6.70
CA THR A 23 -4.46 9.14 7.58
C THR A 23 -5.78 8.59 8.12
N ASN A 24 -6.54 7.92 7.26
CA ASN A 24 -7.84 7.35 7.64
C ASN A 24 -7.77 5.87 7.94
N MET A 25 -6.57 5.35 8.20
CA MET A 25 -6.38 3.94 8.48
C MET A 25 -7.18 3.51 9.70
N ALA A 26 -7.84 2.36 9.59
CA ALA A 26 -8.62 1.82 10.70
C ALA A 26 -7.71 1.54 11.91
N GLY A 27 -8.27 1.71 13.10
CA GLY A 27 -7.51 1.50 14.33
C GLY A 27 -6.92 0.10 14.46
N ALA A 28 -7.54 -0.87 13.78
CA ALA A 28 -7.05 -2.25 13.82
C ALA A 28 -5.64 -2.38 13.23
N PHE A 29 -5.21 -1.43 12.41
CA PHE A 29 -3.88 -1.49 11.78
C PHE A 29 -2.88 -0.51 12.38
N VAL A 30 -3.32 0.41 13.21
CA VAL A 30 -2.42 1.39 13.83
C VAL A 30 -1.47 0.67 14.78
N ASN A 31 -0.18 0.92 14.64
CA ASN A 31 0.87 0.28 15.43
C ASN A 31 0.97 -1.23 15.19
N LYS A 32 0.36 -1.71 14.11
CA LYS A 32 0.52 -3.10 13.68
C LYS A 32 1.52 -3.17 12.55
N THR A 33 2.01 -4.38 12.29
CA THR A 33 3.00 -4.56 11.24
C THR A 33 2.35 -4.56 9.86
N LEU A 34 3.18 -4.29 8.84
CA LEU A 34 2.76 -4.41 7.46
C LEU A 34 2.25 -5.83 7.18
N LYS A 35 2.88 -6.83 7.80
CA LYS A 35 2.46 -8.21 7.69
C LYS A 35 1.01 -8.41 8.12
N THR A 36 0.59 -7.74 9.19
CA THR A 36 -0.78 -7.82 9.69
C THR A 36 -1.76 -7.27 8.64
N LEU A 37 -1.42 -6.13 8.04
CA LEU A 37 -2.24 -5.54 6.98
C LEU A 37 -2.33 -6.47 5.78
N GLN A 38 -1.19 -7.04 5.35
CA GLN A 38 -1.16 -7.93 4.22
C GLN A 38 -1.98 -9.19 4.46
N ALA A 39 -2.00 -9.68 5.69
CA ALA A 39 -2.79 -10.87 6.03
C ALA A 39 -4.28 -10.61 5.91
N LYS A 40 -4.73 -9.40 6.17
CA LYS A 40 -6.14 -9.02 6.04
C LYS A 40 -6.52 -8.62 4.64
N ASN A 41 -5.53 -8.25 3.83
CA ASN A 41 -5.77 -7.75 2.48
C ASN A 41 -5.89 -8.91 1.50
N LYS A 42 -7.05 -9.05 0.89
CA LYS A 42 -7.31 -10.08 -0.12
C LYS A 42 -7.47 -9.47 -1.52
N SER A 43 -7.13 -8.20 -1.67
CA SER A 43 -7.38 -7.49 -2.93
C SER A 43 -6.44 -7.88 -4.06
N GLY A 44 -5.26 -8.41 -3.73
CA GLY A 44 -4.27 -8.76 -4.74
C GLY A 44 -3.32 -7.64 -5.11
N ILE A 45 -3.41 -6.47 -4.46
CA ILE A 45 -2.46 -5.40 -4.73
C ILE A 45 -1.10 -5.74 -4.13
N ASN A 46 -0.07 -5.08 -4.65
CA ASN A 46 1.29 -5.19 -4.12
C ASN A 46 1.68 -3.87 -3.47
N ILE A 47 2.16 -3.96 -2.24
CA ILE A 47 2.71 -2.79 -1.55
C ILE A 47 4.19 -2.75 -1.86
N ILE A 48 4.60 -1.78 -2.68
CA ILE A 48 5.98 -1.72 -3.18
C ILE A 48 6.85 -0.76 -2.39
N GLY A 49 6.23 0.12 -1.60
CA GLY A 49 7.00 1.07 -0.84
C GLY A 49 6.16 1.77 0.20
N ILE A 50 6.83 2.50 1.08
CA ILE A 50 6.18 3.28 2.12
C ILE A 50 6.98 4.57 2.34
N LYS A 51 6.26 5.66 2.58
CA LYS A 51 6.88 6.92 3.00
C LYS A 51 6.55 7.11 4.47
N ILE A 52 7.57 7.03 5.30
CA ILE A 52 7.39 7.03 6.75
C ILE A 52 7.29 8.46 7.26
N SER A 53 6.15 8.77 7.88
CA SER A 53 5.90 10.06 8.56
C SER A 53 6.34 11.27 7.74
N GLY A 54 6.11 11.22 6.44
CA GLY A 54 6.36 12.35 5.56
C GLY A 54 7.81 12.62 5.20
N ALA A 55 8.75 11.77 5.64
CA ALA A 55 10.16 12.09 5.48
C ALA A 55 10.99 11.03 4.77
N LYS A 56 10.74 9.76 5.04
CA LYS A 56 11.63 8.70 4.59
C LYS A 56 10.91 7.70 3.69
N TYR A 57 11.48 7.48 2.50
CA TYR A 57 10.98 6.46 1.58
C TYR A 57 11.67 5.14 1.84
N VAL A 58 10.91 4.06 1.94
CA VAL A 58 11.43 2.72 2.09
C VAL A 58 10.87 1.88 0.95
N PHE A 59 11.75 1.28 0.17
CA PHE A 59 11.38 0.45 -0.96
C PHE A 59 11.40 -1.01 -0.52
N ASN A 60 10.44 -1.80 -0.94
CA ASN A 60 10.30 -3.19 -0.50
C ASN A 60 10.34 -3.26 1.03
N PRO A 61 9.38 -2.62 1.70
CA PRO A 61 9.43 -2.55 3.16
C PRO A 61 9.37 -3.92 3.81
N ASP A 62 10.09 -4.04 4.92
CA ASP A 62 10.08 -5.26 5.72
C ASP A 62 8.67 -5.53 6.24
N PRO A 63 8.17 -6.76 6.15
CA PRO A 63 6.85 -7.09 6.68
C PRO A 63 6.68 -6.78 8.17
N GLU A 64 7.78 -6.69 8.91
CA GLU A 64 7.73 -6.37 10.34
C GLU A 64 7.66 -4.86 10.60
N LEU A 65 7.69 -4.05 9.54
CA LEU A 65 7.57 -2.60 9.70
C LEU A 65 6.22 -2.23 10.29
N THR A 66 6.25 -1.39 11.32
CA THR A 66 5.04 -0.95 12.01
C THR A 66 4.43 0.24 11.27
N LEU A 67 3.11 0.23 11.15
CA LEU A 67 2.37 1.27 10.44
C LEU A 67 1.87 2.35 11.40
N SER A 68 1.81 3.59 10.89
CA SER A 68 1.21 4.69 11.62
C SER A 68 0.40 5.56 10.64
N ARG A 69 -0.46 6.41 11.20
CA ARG A 69 -1.31 7.25 10.37
C ARG A 69 -0.57 8.33 9.61
N GLY A 70 0.67 8.59 9.97
CA GLY A 70 1.49 9.55 9.25
C GLY A 70 2.18 8.98 8.02
N ASP A 71 2.02 7.70 7.77
CA ASP A 71 2.68 7.02 6.67
C ASP A 71 1.85 7.08 5.40
N GLN A 72 2.51 6.82 4.26
CA GLN A 72 1.86 6.72 2.96
C GLN A 72 2.36 5.45 2.27
N LEU A 73 1.43 4.68 1.72
CA LEU A 73 1.76 3.43 1.06
C LEU A 73 1.77 3.63 -0.45
N PHE A 74 2.75 3.05 -1.11
CA PHE A 74 2.79 3.01 -2.57
C PHE A 74 2.39 1.62 -3.00
N VAL A 75 1.29 1.53 -3.74
CA VAL A 75 0.69 0.24 -4.11
C VAL A 75 0.57 0.13 -5.62
N LEU A 76 0.62 -1.11 -6.08
CA LEU A 76 0.51 -1.43 -7.50
C LEU A 76 -0.61 -2.45 -7.67
N GLY A 77 -1.56 -2.14 -8.54
CA GLY A 77 -2.68 -3.04 -8.79
C GLY A 77 -3.67 -2.45 -9.77
N THR A 78 -4.71 -3.19 -10.07
CA THR A 78 -5.80 -2.67 -10.90
C THR A 78 -6.61 -1.66 -10.12
N PRO A 79 -7.37 -0.78 -10.80
CA PRO A 79 -8.22 0.17 -10.09
C PRO A 79 -9.19 -0.49 -9.09
N ASN A 80 -9.76 -1.64 -9.46
CA ASN A 80 -10.65 -2.37 -8.54
C ASN A 80 -9.90 -2.92 -7.34
N GLN A 81 -8.70 -3.44 -7.56
CA GLN A 81 -7.88 -3.96 -6.48
C GLN A 81 -7.46 -2.84 -5.51
N ILE A 82 -7.12 -1.69 -6.06
CA ILE A 82 -6.74 -0.54 -5.24
C ILE A 82 -7.91 -0.05 -4.41
N LYS A 83 -9.10 0.01 -5.02
CA LYS A 83 -10.32 0.40 -4.31
C LYS A 83 -10.62 -0.57 -3.16
N GLU A 84 -10.51 -1.87 -3.42
CA GLU A 84 -10.74 -2.87 -2.41
C GLU A 84 -9.72 -2.79 -1.29
N PHE A 85 -8.45 -2.57 -1.64
CA PHE A 85 -7.41 -2.39 -0.64
C PHE A 85 -7.69 -1.18 0.25
N ARG A 86 -8.10 -0.06 -0.36
CA ARG A 86 -8.43 1.13 0.42
C ARG A 86 -9.57 0.87 1.39
N ASN A 87 -10.57 0.10 0.94
CA ASN A 87 -11.68 -0.27 1.82
C ASN A 87 -11.19 -1.10 3.01
N VAL A 88 -10.29 -2.05 2.75
CA VAL A 88 -9.72 -2.86 3.84
C VAL A 88 -8.96 -1.97 4.81
N LEU A 89 -8.13 -1.09 4.27
CA LEU A 89 -7.28 -0.23 5.08
C LEU A 89 -8.11 0.69 5.99
N GLU A 90 -9.21 1.22 5.49
CA GLU A 90 -9.95 2.27 6.18
C GLU A 90 -11.20 1.79 6.90
N SER A 91 -11.64 0.58 6.65
CA SER A 91 -12.93 0.11 7.15
C SER A 91 -12.86 -1.07 8.13
N GLN A 92 -11.69 -1.59 8.37
CA GLN A 92 -11.54 -2.72 9.30
C GLN A 92 -11.80 -2.28 10.72
N LYS A 93 -12.58 -3.06 11.45
CA LYS A 93 -12.93 -2.76 12.82
C LYS A 93 -12.39 -3.80 13.78
#